data_9dc518a0bdeb0676778074a411a16eea
#
_entry.id   9dc518a0bdeb0676778074a411a16eea
#
_cell.length_a   1.000
_cell.length_b   1.000
_cell.length_c   1.000
_cell.angle_alpha   90.00
_cell.angle_beta   90.00
_cell.angle_gamma   90.00
#
_symmetry.space_group_name_H-M   'P 1'
#
loop_
_entity.id
_entity.type
_entity.pdbx_description
1 polymer ?
#
loop_
_entity_poly.entity_id
_entity_poly.type
_entity_poly.pdbx_seq_one_letter_code
_entity_poly.pdbx_strand_id
1 'polypeptide(L)'
;MPTLCRRTDQPSWRPCGLLRLGPIVLLVAVLLAGDSSWLAAAEQEEVVHFLTSTGSRARLSGRIVEYTGKELQLELPGGRVQRIAANQVLKVEADYCPAHQKADEAFRQRRYQEALALYRRAMDQQPRRWVQRQIMARVVWCYRGLEQPGPAGEAFLALLRDDPETQFFDCIPLAWLPREADPATVQAARQWLQRSEPAAGLMGASHLLAGASRGEAVEKLRQLVSSSDRRIAQLANAQLWRTAVTTADIRQLDSWAEAIELMPEGLRAGPLYVLGTAQLKNKQWESAALSLLRVAIVYRQDRSLAAQALLEAARGLEQAGQSAEATRLYHELLREYPEQARAVAEAQNRLEELRRSHR
;
A
#
# COMPACT_ATOMS: atom_id res chain seq x y z
N MET A 1 -5.42 -33.38 -56.64
CA MET A 1 -5.95 -34.55 -57.39
C MET A 1 -5.76 -35.78 -56.52
N PRO A 2 -6.66 -36.75 -56.49
CA PRO A 2 -8.13 -36.68 -56.44
C PRO A 2 -8.74 -37.46 -55.23
N THR A 3 -9.94 -37.12 -54.83
CA THR A 3 -11.22 -37.85 -54.93
C THR A 3 -11.37 -39.12 -54.07
N LEU A 4 -12.41 -39.38 -53.38
CA LEU A 4 -13.85 -39.53 -53.43
C LEU A 4 -14.24 -40.36 -52.20
N CYS A 5 -15.24 -40.01 -51.41
CA CYS A 5 -16.70 -40.28 -51.53
C CYS A 5 -17.14 -41.67 -50.99
N ARG A 6 -18.08 -41.66 -50.05
CA ARG A 6 -19.38 -42.38 -49.93
C ARG A 6 -19.72 -42.62 -48.46
N ARG A 7 -20.81 -42.07 -47.94
CA ARG A 7 -22.24 -42.40 -48.04
C ARG A 7 -22.58 -43.81 -47.57
N THR A 8 -23.47 -43.86 -46.63
CA THR A 8 -24.83 -44.37 -46.37
C THR A 8 -24.82 -45.17 -45.07
N ASP A 9 -25.79 -45.31 -44.21
CA ASP A 9 -27.25 -45.37 -44.34
C ASP A 9 -27.90 -45.19 -42.96
N GLN A 10 -29.09 -44.60 -42.96
CA GLN A 10 -30.10 -44.79 -41.91
C GLN A 10 -30.86 -46.10 -42.10
N PRO A 11 -31.52 -46.59 -41.05
CA PRO A 11 -32.93 -46.86 -41.25
C PRO A 11 -33.88 -46.36 -40.14
N SER A 12 -34.98 -45.86 -40.64
CA SER A 12 -36.21 -45.52 -40.01
C SER A 12 -36.98 -46.68 -39.42
N TRP A 13 -37.68 -46.50 -38.28
CA TRP A 13 -38.87 -47.22 -37.92
C TRP A 13 -39.81 -46.34 -37.12
N ARG A 14 -41.03 -46.16 -37.65
CA ARG A 14 -42.27 -45.72 -37.01
C ARG A 14 -43.28 -46.89 -37.17
N PRO A 15 -44.50 -46.75 -36.62
CA PRO A 15 -45.01 -46.51 -35.26
C PRO A 15 -46.00 -47.65 -34.86
N CYS A 16 -46.55 -47.63 -33.64
CA CYS A 16 -47.95 -47.94 -33.36
C CYS A 16 -48.24 -48.11 -31.87
N GLY A 17 -49.36 -47.57 -31.43
CA GLY A 17 -50.04 -48.04 -30.25
C GLY A 17 -50.66 -46.98 -29.38
N LEU A 18 -51.83 -46.47 -29.78
CA LEU A 18 -52.76 -45.74 -28.93
C LEU A 18 -53.27 -46.59 -27.76
N LEU A 19 -53.26 -46.05 -26.54
CA LEU A 19 -54.29 -46.36 -25.54
C LEU A 19 -54.54 -45.13 -24.65
N ARG A 20 -55.78 -44.67 -24.69
CA ARG A 20 -56.38 -43.61 -23.86
C ARG A 20 -56.67 -44.17 -22.46
N LEU A 21 -56.38 -43.37 -21.42
CA LEU A 21 -57.03 -43.32 -20.10
C LEU A 21 -56.48 -42.07 -19.39
N GLY A 22 -57.15 -41.08 -19.20
CA GLY A 22 -58.14 -40.56 -18.28
C GLY A 22 -57.52 -39.50 -17.35
N PRO A 23 -58.16 -38.30 -17.20
CA PRO A 23 -57.54 -37.14 -16.52
C PRO A 23 -57.93 -37.15 -15.03
N ILE A 24 -57.05 -37.60 -14.16
CA ILE A 24 -57.11 -37.34 -12.71
C ILE A 24 -55.68 -37.50 -12.16
N VAL A 25 -54.85 -36.53 -12.20
CA VAL A 25 -53.75 -36.19 -11.25
C VAL A 25 -53.16 -34.85 -11.73
N LEU A 26 -53.91 -33.79 -11.51
CA LEU A 26 -53.46 -32.45 -11.82
C LEU A 26 -53.98 -31.50 -10.75
N LEU A 27 -53.60 -31.77 -9.50
CA LEU A 27 -53.97 -30.88 -8.39
C LEU A 27 -53.15 -31.11 -7.10
N VAL A 28 -51.83 -31.42 -7.19
CA VAL A 28 -50.96 -31.38 -6.00
C VAL A 28 -49.54 -30.83 -6.31
N ALA A 29 -49.29 -30.24 -7.46
CA ALA A 29 -47.98 -29.72 -7.82
C ALA A 29 -47.87 -28.16 -7.83
N VAL A 30 -48.84 -27.44 -7.22
CA VAL A 30 -48.85 -25.96 -7.22
C VAL A 30 -48.66 -25.36 -5.81
N LEU A 31 -48.34 -26.13 -4.79
CA LEU A 31 -48.14 -25.63 -3.43
C LEU A 31 -46.72 -25.84 -2.86
N LEU A 32 -45.71 -26.04 -3.71
CA LEU A 32 -44.29 -26.02 -3.28
C LEU A 32 -43.44 -25.06 -4.12
N ALA A 33 -44.06 -24.10 -4.82
CA ALA A 33 -43.37 -22.91 -5.35
C ALA A 33 -43.57 -21.73 -4.41
N GLY A 34 -43.55 -22.01 -3.11
CA GLY A 34 -43.53 -21.02 -2.02
C GLY A 34 -42.10 -20.75 -1.64
N ASP A 35 -41.66 -19.58 -2.05
CA ASP A 35 -40.62 -18.77 -1.38
C ASP A 35 -39.25 -19.41 -1.08
N SER A 36 -38.52 -19.73 -2.16
CA SER A 36 -37.06 -19.87 -2.06
C SER A 36 -36.31 -18.52 -1.99
N SER A 37 -37.00 -17.42 -1.78
CA SER A 37 -36.44 -16.08 -1.63
C SER A 37 -36.01 -15.74 -0.20
N TRP A 38 -36.10 -16.68 0.76
CA TRP A 38 -35.70 -16.47 2.15
C TRP A 38 -34.32 -17.06 2.50
N LEU A 39 -33.57 -17.54 1.54
CA LEU A 39 -32.12 -17.60 1.67
C LEU A 39 -31.54 -16.23 1.30
N ALA A 40 -32.01 -15.18 2.00
CA ALA A 40 -31.23 -13.97 2.14
C ALA A 40 -29.85 -14.43 2.62
N ALA A 41 -28.83 -14.21 1.82
CA ALA A 41 -27.45 -14.38 2.24
C ALA A 41 -27.35 -13.78 3.64
N ALA A 42 -26.98 -14.58 4.62
CA ALA A 42 -26.73 -14.10 5.97
C ALA A 42 -25.85 -12.86 5.79
N GLU A 43 -26.40 -11.67 6.05
CA GLU A 43 -25.66 -10.43 5.91
C GLU A 43 -24.46 -10.60 6.84
N GLN A 44 -23.28 -10.70 6.26
CA GLN A 44 -22.05 -10.90 6.99
C GLN A 44 -21.86 -9.67 7.86
N GLU A 45 -22.07 -9.84 9.17
CA GLU A 45 -21.84 -8.78 10.14
C GLU A 45 -20.34 -8.52 10.26
N GLU A 46 -19.93 -7.30 9.99
CA GLU A 46 -18.58 -6.84 10.29
C GLU A 46 -18.46 -6.47 11.76
N VAL A 47 -17.25 -6.57 12.31
CA VAL A 47 -16.93 -6.16 13.67
C VAL A 47 -15.95 -5.01 13.65
N VAL A 48 -16.33 -3.91 14.26
CA VAL A 48 -15.52 -2.69 14.35
C VAL A 48 -15.02 -2.51 15.78
N HIS A 49 -13.70 -2.48 15.96
CA HIS A 49 -13.01 -2.12 17.19
C HIS A 49 -12.58 -0.66 17.11
N PHE A 50 -12.93 0.13 18.10
CA PHE A 50 -12.64 1.57 18.08
C PHE A 50 -12.42 2.14 19.48
N LEU A 51 -11.88 3.38 19.53
CA LEU A 51 -11.78 4.16 20.76
C LEU A 51 -13.04 5.02 20.92
N THR A 52 -13.62 4.98 22.10
CA THR A 52 -14.70 5.91 22.46
C THR A 52 -14.15 7.32 22.68
N SER A 53 -15.02 8.32 22.80
CA SER A 53 -14.63 9.70 23.15
C SER A 53 -13.89 9.80 24.49
N THR A 54 -14.06 8.82 25.37
CA THR A 54 -13.36 8.71 26.66
C THR A 54 -12.02 7.97 26.57
N GLY A 55 -11.61 7.53 25.35
CA GLY A 55 -10.38 6.76 25.14
C GLY A 55 -10.47 5.27 25.47
N SER A 56 -11.65 4.77 25.88
CA SER A 56 -11.86 3.36 26.17
C SER A 56 -12.03 2.56 24.88
N ARG A 57 -11.56 1.31 24.85
CA ARG A 57 -11.79 0.41 23.72
C ARG A 57 -13.21 -0.10 23.71
N ALA A 58 -13.87 -0.01 22.58
CA ALA A 58 -15.21 -0.53 22.34
C ALA A 58 -15.22 -1.43 21.09
N ARG A 59 -16.26 -2.28 21.02
CA ARG A 59 -16.53 -3.19 19.90
C ARG A 59 -18.01 -3.11 19.56
N LEU A 60 -18.31 -3.01 18.25
CA LEU A 60 -19.67 -3.08 17.73
C LEU A 60 -19.70 -4.05 16.54
N SER A 61 -20.82 -4.76 16.40
CA SER A 61 -21.12 -5.62 15.25
C SER A 61 -22.25 -5.01 14.45
N GLY A 62 -22.17 -5.10 13.11
CA GLY A 62 -23.18 -4.58 12.21
C GLY A 62 -22.67 -4.62 10.76
N ARG A 63 -23.39 -3.97 9.87
CA ARG A 63 -23.01 -3.85 8.45
C ARG A 63 -22.33 -2.51 8.22
N ILE A 64 -21.09 -2.53 7.73
CA ILE A 64 -20.40 -1.29 7.31
C ILE A 64 -21.03 -0.80 5.99
N VAL A 65 -21.75 0.31 6.09
CA VAL A 65 -22.37 0.98 4.94
C VAL A 65 -21.31 1.74 4.15
N GLU A 66 -20.42 2.46 4.86
CA GLU A 66 -19.34 3.23 4.25
C GLU A 66 -18.18 3.36 5.25
N TYR A 67 -16.96 3.40 4.73
CA TYR A 67 -15.76 3.70 5.51
C TYR A 67 -14.79 4.52 4.65
N THR A 68 -14.70 5.81 4.94
CA THR A 68 -13.79 6.79 4.33
C THR A 68 -12.67 7.17 5.28
N GLY A 69 -11.74 7.99 4.85
CA GLY A 69 -10.74 8.60 5.74
C GLY A 69 -11.32 9.54 6.79
N LYS A 70 -12.58 9.93 6.67
CA LYS A 70 -13.28 10.81 7.60
C LYS A 70 -14.03 10.04 8.69
N GLU A 71 -14.87 9.10 8.30
CA GLU A 71 -15.71 8.33 9.22
C GLU A 71 -16.04 6.93 8.70
N LEU A 72 -16.39 6.04 9.62
CA LEU A 72 -16.99 4.76 9.39
C LEU A 72 -18.47 4.83 9.78
N GLN A 73 -19.36 4.40 8.90
CA GLN A 73 -20.81 4.29 9.12
C GLN A 73 -21.17 2.82 9.28
N LEU A 74 -21.59 2.43 10.49
CA LEU A 74 -21.99 1.07 10.85
C LEU A 74 -23.49 1.02 11.09
N GLU A 75 -24.20 0.23 10.29
CA GLU A 75 -25.59 -0.08 10.49
C GLU A 75 -25.72 -1.22 11.50
N LEU A 76 -26.34 -0.94 12.63
CA LEU A 76 -26.55 -1.90 13.72
C LEU A 76 -27.81 -2.73 13.46
N PRO A 77 -27.96 -3.90 14.11
CA PRO A 77 -29.23 -4.62 14.11
C PRO A 77 -30.38 -3.68 14.51
N GLY A 78 -31.43 -3.63 13.69
CA GLY A 78 -32.55 -2.68 13.86
C GLY A 78 -32.46 -1.40 13.02
N GLY A 79 -31.45 -1.29 12.11
CA GLY A 79 -31.38 -0.22 11.09
C GLY A 79 -30.80 1.11 11.57
N ARG A 80 -30.35 1.19 12.83
CA ARG A 80 -29.70 2.40 13.36
C ARG A 80 -28.27 2.51 12.82
N VAL A 81 -27.91 3.64 12.24
CA VAL A 81 -26.54 3.91 11.78
C VAL A 81 -25.73 4.60 12.88
N GLN A 82 -24.63 3.96 13.28
CA GLN A 82 -23.61 4.53 14.16
C GLN A 82 -22.47 5.10 13.33
N ARG A 83 -22.08 6.36 13.59
CA ARG A 83 -20.92 7.01 12.97
C ARG A 83 -19.75 7.00 13.92
N ILE A 84 -18.59 6.58 13.44
CA ILE A 84 -17.33 6.50 14.18
C ILE A 84 -16.28 7.26 13.38
N ALA A 85 -15.59 8.22 13.97
CA ALA A 85 -14.54 8.95 13.29
C ALA A 85 -13.42 7.98 12.85
N ALA A 86 -12.90 8.12 11.63
CA ALA A 86 -11.93 7.18 11.08
C ALA A 86 -10.68 7.01 11.96
N ASN A 87 -10.21 8.10 12.58
CA ASN A 87 -9.07 8.09 13.49
C ASN A 87 -9.33 7.37 14.84
N GLN A 88 -10.56 7.05 15.15
CA GLN A 88 -10.94 6.25 16.32
C GLN A 88 -11.01 4.76 16.00
N VAL A 89 -11.10 4.36 14.72
CA VAL A 89 -11.18 2.96 14.31
C VAL A 89 -9.82 2.31 14.48
N LEU A 90 -9.77 1.25 15.30
CA LEU A 90 -8.55 0.48 15.57
C LEU A 90 -8.41 -0.71 14.62
N LYS A 91 -9.52 -1.40 14.35
CA LYS A 91 -9.56 -2.62 13.54
C LYS A 91 -10.96 -2.85 13.00
N VAL A 92 -11.03 -3.34 11.78
CA VAL A 92 -12.25 -3.89 11.18
C VAL A 92 -12.02 -5.37 10.94
N GLU A 93 -12.95 -6.21 11.40
CA GLU A 93 -13.03 -7.63 11.08
C GLU A 93 -14.18 -7.82 10.12
N ALA A 94 -13.90 -8.33 8.94
CA ALA A 94 -14.88 -8.55 7.88
C ALA A 94 -14.52 -9.81 7.09
N ASP A 95 -15.53 -10.43 6.52
CA ASP A 95 -15.32 -11.53 5.60
C ASP A 95 -15.02 -10.99 4.20
N TYR A 96 -13.90 -11.42 3.66
CA TYR A 96 -13.44 -11.09 2.32
C TYR A 96 -13.63 -12.26 1.37
N CYS A 97 -13.91 -11.99 0.11
CA CYS A 97 -14.01 -13.03 -0.91
C CYS A 97 -12.70 -13.86 -1.01
N PRO A 98 -12.77 -15.12 -1.46
CA PRO A 98 -11.59 -15.98 -1.53
C PRO A 98 -10.44 -15.40 -2.38
N ALA A 99 -10.76 -14.64 -3.42
CA ALA A 99 -9.75 -13.96 -4.24
C ALA A 99 -8.98 -12.91 -3.44
N HIS A 100 -9.67 -12.12 -2.57
CA HIS A 100 -9.05 -11.13 -1.71
C HIS A 100 -8.15 -11.78 -0.66
N GLN A 101 -8.62 -12.84 0.02
CA GLN A 101 -7.83 -13.55 1.02
C GLN A 101 -6.54 -14.15 0.42
N LYS A 102 -6.63 -14.76 -0.78
CA LYS A 102 -5.47 -15.26 -1.52
C LYS A 102 -4.53 -14.13 -1.96
N ALA A 103 -5.09 -12.97 -2.35
CA ALA A 103 -4.29 -11.81 -2.71
C ALA A 103 -3.49 -11.28 -1.53
N ASP A 104 -4.11 -11.18 -0.34
CA ASP A 104 -3.43 -10.77 0.90
C ASP A 104 -2.35 -11.77 1.31
N GLU A 105 -2.56 -13.07 1.11
CA GLU A 105 -1.53 -14.07 1.35
C GLU A 105 -0.35 -13.93 0.38
N ALA A 106 -0.61 -13.79 -0.92
CA ALA A 106 0.42 -13.54 -1.91
C ALA A 106 1.19 -12.24 -1.61
N PHE A 107 0.48 -11.18 -1.18
CA PHE A 107 1.08 -9.91 -0.76
C PHE A 107 2.01 -10.08 0.45
N ARG A 108 1.57 -10.77 1.51
CA ARG A 108 2.40 -11.07 2.69
C ARG A 108 3.65 -11.87 2.33
N GLN A 109 3.53 -12.78 1.35
CA GLN A 109 4.64 -13.57 0.82
C GLN A 109 5.47 -12.81 -0.24
N ARG A 110 5.18 -11.52 -0.48
CA ARG A 110 5.90 -10.66 -1.44
C ARG A 110 5.79 -11.11 -2.90
N ARG A 111 4.82 -11.96 -3.21
CA ARG A 111 4.50 -12.39 -4.58
C ARG A 111 3.61 -11.34 -5.25
N TYR A 112 4.17 -10.13 -5.44
CA TYR A 112 3.41 -8.93 -5.82
C TYR A 112 2.72 -9.05 -7.18
N GLN A 113 3.33 -9.72 -8.17
CA GLN A 113 2.69 -9.96 -9.48
C GLN A 113 1.43 -10.82 -9.34
N GLU A 114 1.52 -11.89 -8.56
CA GLU A 114 0.39 -12.77 -8.27
C GLU A 114 -0.68 -12.04 -7.46
N ALA A 115 -0.25 -11.28 -6.44
CA ALA A 115 -1.16 -10.47 -5.63
C ALA A 115 -1.96 -9.48 -6.50
N LEU A 116 -1.32 -8.78 -7.46
CA LEU A 116 -1.99 -7.87 -8.39
C LEU A 116 -3.08 -8.57 -9.22
N ALA A 117 -2.79 -9.77 -9.76
CA ALA A 117 -3.76 -10.54 -10.53
C ALA A 117 -4.97 -10.97 -9.66
N LEU A 118 -4.71 -11.37 -8.42
CA LEU A 118 -5.74 -11.76 -7.47
C LEU A 118 -6.56 -10.55 -6.96
N TYR A 119 -5.91 -9.40 -6.69
CA TYR A 119 -6.62 -8.17 -6.31
C TYR A 119 -7.53 -7.64 -7.41
N ARG A 120 -7.14 -7.75 -8.69
CA ARG A 120 -8.04 -7.42 -9.82
C ARG A 120 -9.31 -8.26 -9.79
N ARG A 121 -9.16 -9.59 -9.62
CA ARG A 121 -10.32 -10.49 -9.49
C ARG A 121 -11.17 -10.17 -8.25
N ALA A 122 -10.52 -9.85 -7.14
CA ALA A 122 -11.22 -9.47 -5.91
C ALA A 122 -11.99 -8.15 -6.10
N MET A 123 -11.44 -7.18 -6.83
CA MET A 123 -12.10 -5.91 -7.15
C MET A 123 -13.40 -6.13 -7.93
N ASP A 124 -13.37 -7.01 -8.95
CA ASP A 124 -14.55 -7.34 -9.78
C ASP A 124 -15.67 -8.03 -8.97
N GLN A 125 -15.30 -8.77 -7.92
CA GLN A 125 -16.23 -9.51 -7.05
C GLN A 125 -16.71 -8.72 -5.84
N GLN A 126 -16.13 -7.56 -5.57
CA GLN A 126 -16.38 -6.82 -4.34
C GLN A 126 -17.32 -5.64 -4.55
N PRO A 127 -18.58 -5.71 -4.03
CA PRO A 127 -19.54 -4.60 -4.16
C PRO A 127 -19.29 -3.48 -3.13
N ARG A 128 -18.64 -3.76 -2.01
CA ARG A 128 -18.41 -2.80 -0.91
C ARG A 128 -17.29 -1.82 -1.28
N ARG A 129 -17.62 -0.54 -1.48
CA ARG A 129 -16.65 0.49 -1.90
C ARG A 129 -15.48 0.65 -0.91
N TRP A 130 -15.76 0.56 0.37
CA TRP A 130 -14.71 0.67 1.38
C TRP A 130 -13.66 -0.46 1.29
N VAL A 131 -14.08 -1.69 0.90
CA VAL A 131 -13.14 -2.80 0.64
C VAL A 131 -12.37 -2.57 -0.67
N GLN A 132 -13.03 -2.02 -1.70
CA GLN A 132 -12.34 -1.67 -2.95
C GLN A 132 -11.21 -0.67 -2.70
N ARG A 133 -11.38 0.32 -1.80
CA ARG A 133 -10.31 1.25 -1.39
C ARG A 133 -9.14 0.54 -0.70
N GLN A 134 -9.43 -0.44 0.17
CA GLN A 134 -8.36 -1.26 0.76
C GLN A 134 -7.58 -2.02 -0.31
N ILE A 135 -8.28 -2.64 -1.27
CA ILE A 135 -7.65 -3.33 -2.39
C ILE A 135 -6.79 -2.34 -3.21
N MET A 136 -7.31 -1.15 -3.52
CA MET A 136 -6.55 -0.12 -4.26
C MET A 136 -5.26 0.25 -3.53
N ALA A 137 -5.30 0.46 -2.22
CA ALA A 137 -4.10 0.73 -1.41
C ALA A 137 -3.09 -0.43 -1.47
N ARG A 138 -3.56 -1.70 -1.42
CA ARG A 138 -2.71 -2.88 -1.60
C ARG A 138 -2.11 -2.96 -2.99
N VAL A 139 -2.86 -2.60 -4.04
CA VAL A 139 -2.37 -2.51 -5.42
C VAL A 139 -1.25 -1.47 -5.54
N VAL A 140 -1.38 -0.31 -4.91
CA VAL A 140 -0.30 0.69 -4.85
C VAL A 140 0.96 0.08 -4.22
N TRP A 141 0.83 -0.59 -3.06
CA TRP A 141 1.96 -1.25 -2.41
C TRP A 141 2.58 -2.38 -3.25
N CYS A 142 1.77 -3.14 -3.99
CA CYS A 142 2.31 -4.15 -4.92
C CYS A 142 3.18 -3.49 -6.01
N TYR A 143 2.69 -2.43 -6.64
CA TYR A 143 3.48 -1.71 -7.66
C TYR A 143 4.76 -1.07 -7.09
N ARG A 144 4.69 -0.54 -5.85
CA ARG A 144 5.89 -0.06 -5.15
C ARG A 144 6.90 -1.19 -4.91
N GLY A 145 6.41 -2.36 -4.46
CA GLY A 145 7.25 -3.55 -4.25
C GLY A 145 7.86 -4.11 -5.55
N LEU A 146 7.24 -3.84 -6.70
CA LEU A 146 7.76 -4.17 -8.04
C LEU A 146 8.64 -3.07 -8.65
N GLU A 147 8.91 -2.00 -7.91
CA GLU A 147 9.64 -0.82 -8.39
C GLU A 147 9.01 -0.18 -9.64
N GLN A 148 7.67 -0.15 -9.69
CA GLN A 148 6.87 0.43 -10.78
C GLN A 148 6.15 1.70 -10.32
N PRO A 149 6.86 2.83 -10.12
CA PRO A 149 6.26 4.05 -9.56
C PRO A 149 5.19 4.67 -10.47
N GLY A 150 5.28 4.52 -11.79
CA GLY A 150 4.25 4.99 -12.72
C GLY A 150 2.86 4.39 -12.41
N PRO A 151 2.68 3.07 -12.55
CA PRO A 151 1.43 2.40 -12.17
C PRO A 151 1.03 2.61 -10.71
N ALA A 152 1.98 2.67 -9.77
CA ALA A 152 1.70 2.96 -8.37
C ALA A 152 1.05 4.34 -8.19
N GLY A 153 1.58 5.36 -8.87
CA GLY A 153 1.05 6.73 -8.81
C GLY A 153 -0.35 6.85 -9.39
N GLU A 154 -0.62 6.21 -10.54
CA GLU A 154 -1.97 6.22 -11.12
C GLU A 154 -3.00 5.52 -10.22
N ALA A 155 -2.63 4.38 -9.63
CA ALA A 155 -3.48 3.68 -8.67
C ALA A 155 -3.74 4.54 -7.41
N PHE A 156 -2.71 5.23 -6.90
CA PHE A 156 -2.86 6.15 -5.77
C PHE A 156 -3.77 7.34 -6.10
N LEU A 157 -3.60 7.96 -7.26
CA LEU A 157 -4.46 9.07 -7.68
C LEU A 157 -5.92 8.61 -7.89
N ALA A 158 -6.14 7.38 -8.34
CA ALA A 158 -7.48 6.82 -8.42
C ALA A 158 -8.10 6.62 -7.03
N LEU A 159 -7.35 6.10 -6.06
CA LEU A 159 -7.76 5.99 -4.65
C LEU A 159 -8.11 7.36 -4.06
N LEU A 160 -7.26 8.36 -4.28
CA LEU A 160 -7.46 9.71 -3.73
C LEU A 160 -8.66 10.44 -4.36
N ARG A 161 -8.99 10.16 -5.62
CA ARG A 161 -10.22 10.67 -6.26
C ARG A 161 -11.48 10.06 -5.68
N ASP A 162 -11.43 8.78 -5.30
CA ASP A 162 -12.57 8.09 -4.67
C ASP A 162 -12.74 8.48 -3.19
N ASP A 163 -11.65 8.71 -2.47
CA ASP A 163 -11.63 9.15 -1.07
C ASP A 163 -10.50 10.17 -0.83
N PRO A 164 -10.78 11.49 -0.97
CA PRO A 164 -9.77 12.54 -0.79
C PRO A 164 -9.13 12.57 0.60
N GLU A 165 -9.84 12.13 1.63
CA GLU A 165 -9.33 12.06 3.00
C GLU A 165 -8.81 10.67 3.38
N THR A 166 -8.62 9.79 2.41
CA THR A 166 -8.29 8.36 2.62
C THR A 166 -7.31 8.12 3.75
N GLN A 167 -7.61 7.14 4.58
CA GLN A 167 -6.72 6.66 5.64
C GLN A 167 -5.47 5.96 5.10
N PHE A 168 -5.48 5.56 3.83
CA PHE A 168 -4.37 4.88 3.15
C PHE A 168 -3.41 5.86 2.44
N PHE A 169 -3.36 7.12 2.88
CA PHE A 169 -2.50 8.13 2.25
C PHE A 169 -1.01 7.80 2.35
N ASP A 170 -0.61 6.98 3.32
CA ASP A 170 0.75 6.47 3.53
C ASP A 170 1.28 5.63 2.36
N CYS A 171 0.39 5.09 1.52
CA CYS A 171 0.81 4.34 0.34
C CYS A 171 1.31 5.22 -0.81
N ILE A 172 1.26 6.57 -0.71
CA ILE A 172 1.76 7.50 -1.73
C ILE A 172 3.17 7.13 -2.20
N PRO A 173 3.41 6.92 -3.51
CA PRO A 173 4.70 6.44 -4.01
C PRO A 173 5.69 7.59 -4.23
N LEU A 174 6.25 8.11 -3.15
CA LEU A 174 7.28 9.14 -3.19
C LEU A 174 8.68 8.53 -3.28
N ALA A 175 9.59 9.20 -4.00
CA ALA A 175 10.99 8.88 -4.00
C ALA A 175 11.67 9.50 -2.77
N TRP A 176 12.36 8.68 -1.96
CA TRP A 176 13.11 9.14 -0.79
C TRP A 176 14.61 8.90 -0.91
N LEU A 177 14.99 7.88 -1.67
CA LEU A 177 16.39 7.52 -1.88
C LEU A 177 17.09 8.51 -2.84
N PRO A 178 18.39 8.81 -2.63
CA PRO A 178 19.15 9.74 -3.47
C PRO A 178 19.61 9.04 -4.77
N ARG A 179 18.67 8.58 -5.57
CA ARG A 179 18.94 7.97 -6.88
C ARG A 179 18.12 8.64 -7.98
N GLU A 180 18.68 8.72 -9.16
CA GLU A 180 17.94 9.14 -10.34
C GLU A 180 16.87 8.11 -10.70
N ALA A 181 15.74 8.62 -11.17
CA ALA A 181 14.67 7.79 -11.70
C ALA A 181 15.03 7.27 -13.09
N ASP A 182 14.56 6.06 -13.44
CA ASP A 182 14.64 5.53 -14.79
C ASP A 182 13.82 6.38 -15.78
N PRO A 183 14.07 6.25 -17.11
CA PRO A 183 13.42 7.08 -18.12
C PRO A 183 11.89 7.00 -18.11
N ALA A 184 11.30 5.83 -17.83
CA ALA A 184 9.84 5.67 -17.78
C ALA A 184 9.27 6.39 -16.56
N THR A 185 9.93 6.29 -15.41
CA THR A 185 9.58 7.03 -14.19
C THR A 185 9.72 8.54 -14.39
N VAL A 186 10.78 9.00 -15.05
CA VAL A 186 10.97 10.43 -15.38
C VAL A 186 9.82 10.93 -16.25
N GLN A 187 9.42 10.16 -17.27
CA GLN A 187 8.29 10.52 -18.13
C GLN A 187 6.97 10.62 -17.33
N ALA A 188 6.65 9.65 -16.51
CA ALA A 188 5.46 9.67 -15.66
C ALA A 188 5.51 10.86 -14.69
N ALA A 189 6.66 11.11 -14.06
CA ALA A 189 6.85 12.20 -13.11
C ALA A 189 6.66 13.59 -13.76
N ARG A 190 7.12 13.79 -14.99
CA ARG A 190 6.86 15.01 -15.77
C ARG A 190 5.37 15.19 -16.06
N GLN A 191 4.66 14.13 -16.41
CA GLN A 191 3.20 14.18 -16.61
C GLN A 191 2.49 14.56 -15.32
N TRP A 192 2.86 13.98 -14.18
CA TRP A 192 2.29 14.32 -12.88
C TRP A 192 2.57 15.77 -12.47
N LEU A 193 3.76 16.29 -12.77
CA LEU A 193 4.13 17.66 -12.43
C LEU A 193 3.20 18.70 -13.09
N GLN A 194 2.65 18.37 -14.27
CA GLN A 194 1.75 19.23 -15.05
C GLN A 194 0.27 19.10 -14.64
N ARG A 195 -0.06 18.13 -13.79
CA ARG A 195 -1.44 17.95 -13.31
C ARG A 195 -1.81 19.00 -12.26
N SER A 196 -3.10 19.30 -12.19
CA SER A 196 -3.65 20.22 -11.18
C SER A 196 -3.76 19.62 -9.78
N GLU A 197 -3.83 18.27 -9.67
CA GLU A 197 -3.92 17.60 -8.38
C GLU A 197 -2.62 17.77 -7.57
N PRO A 198 -2.69 18.33 -6.35
CA PRO A 198 -1.50 18.57 -5.53
C PRO A 198 -0.68 17.28 -5.26
N ALA A 199 -1.36 16.14 -5.08
CA ALA A 199 -0.69 14.86 -4.86
C ALA A 199 0.11 14.39 -6.09
N ALA A 200 -0.40 14.61 -7.31
CA ALA A 200 0.33 14.33 -8.53
C ALA A 200 1.58 15.21 -8.63
N GLY A 201 1.43 16.53 -8.38
CA GLY A 201 2.57 17.44 -8.34
C GLY A 201 3.64 17.03 -7.32
N LEU A 202 3.24 16.59 -6.14
CA LEU A 202 4.15 16.08 -5.10
C LEU A 202 4.91 14.83 -5.56
N MET A 203 4.22 13.85 -6.13
CA MET A 203 4.85 12.64 -6.69
C MET A 203 5.82 12.99 -7.81
N GLY A 204 5.40 13.81 -8.78
CA GLY A 204 6.24 14.26 -9.89
C GLY A 204 7.51 14.93 -9.40
N ALA A 205 7.38 15.90 -8.51
CA ALA A 205 8.52 16.62 -7.95
C ALA A 205 9.46 15.69 -7.16
N SER A 206 8.92 14.74 -6.37
CA SER A 206 9.75 13.82 -5.56
C SER A 206 10.67 12.94 -6.41
N HIS A 207 10.18 12.46 -7.56
CA HIS A 207 10.95 11.61 -8.48
C HIS A 207 11.93 12.41 -9.36
N LEU A 208 11.66 13.69 -9.63
CA LEU A 208 12.52 14.55 -10.45
C LEU A 208 13.62 15.27 -9.65
N LEU A 209 13.59 15.22 -8.32
CA LEU A 209 14.46 16.00 -7.45
C LEU A 209 15.95 15.62 -7.58
N ALA A 210 16.28 14.40 -7.99
CA ALA A 210 17.64 13.92 -8.16
C ALA A 210 18.20 14.07 -9.59
N GLY A 211 17.36 14.50 -10.57
CA GLY A 211 17.72 14.56 -11.98
C GLY A 211 17.82 15.97 -12.56
N ALA A 212 17.87 16.04 -13.89
CA ALA A 212 18.01 17.30 -14.64
C ALA A 212 16.87 18.31 -14.38
N SER A 213 15.64 17.85 -14.08
CA SER A 213 14.48 18.70 -13.78
C SER A 213 14.41 19.16 -12.32
N ARG A 214 15.52 19.09 -11.57
CA ARG A 214 15.56 19.47 -10.13
C ARG A 214 15.01 20.87 -9.85
N GLY A 215 15.31 21.85 -10.70
CA GLY A 215 14.83 23.23 -10.52
C GLY A 215 13.29 23.31 -10.49
N GLU A 216 12.64 22.69 -11.48
CA GLU A 216 11.18 22.63 -11.57
C GLU A 216 10.57 21.86 -10.38
N ALA A 217 11.22 20.76 -9.99
CA ALA A 217 10.78 19.95 -8.84
C ALA A 217 10.83 20.76 -7.53
N VAL A 218 11.92 21.49 -7.29
CA VAL A 218 12.07 22.35 -6.09
C VAL A 218 11.00 23.44 -6.07
N GLU A 219 10.76 24.10 -7.21
CA GLU A 219 9.75 25.15 -7.31
C GLU A 219 8.34 24.61 -7.03
N LYS A 220 8.01 23.45 -7.61
CA LYS A 220 6.74 22.78 -7.34
C LYS A 220 6.59 22.41 -5.86
N LEU A 221 7.63 21.88 -5.23
CA LEU A 221 7.61 21.56 -3.79
C LEU A 221 7.39 22.79 -2.93
N ARG A 222 8.05 23.93 -3.25
CA ARG A 222 7.83 25.19 -2.52
C ARG A 222 6.38 25.66 -2.59
N GLN A 223 5.74 25.56 -3.76
CA GLN A 223 4.32 25.86 -3.92
C GLN A 223 3.45 24.92 -3.06
N LEU A 224 3.78 23.63 -3.01
CA LEU A 224 3.02 22.62 -2.28
C LEU A 224 3.15 22.72 -0.76
N VAL A 225 4.19 23.37 -0.21
CA VAL A 225 4.29 23.66 1.23
C VAL A 225 3.12 24.49 1.74
N SER A 226 2.48 25.29 0.87
CA SER A 226 1.29 26.08 1.20
C SER A 226 -0.03 25.37 0.85
N SER A 227 -0.01 24.07 0.58
CA SER A 227 -1.20 23.28 0.28
C SER A 227 -2.20 23.30 1.45
N SER A 228 -3.49 23.36 1.14
CA SER A 228 -4.57 23.21 2.13
C SER A 228 -4.64 21.78 2.71
N ASP A 229 -4.19 20.77 1.95
CA ASP A 229 -3.99 19.42 2.50
C ASP A 229 -2.68 19.39 3.29
N ARG A 230 -2.82 19.32 4.63
CA ARG A 230 -1.70 19.30 5.56
C ARG A 230 -0.73 18.14 5.28
N ARG A 231 -1.22 16.98 4.82
CA ARG A 231 -0.39 15.80 4.49
C ARG A 231 0.55 16.13 3.33
N ILE A 232 0.03 16.79 2.29
CA ILE A 232 0.81 17.24 1.13
C ILE A 232 1.81 18.31 1.51
N ALA A 233 1.39 19.31 2.29
CA ALA A 233 2.27 20.38 2.74
C ALA A 233 3.47 19.84 3.56
N GLN A 234 3.21 18.94 4.49
CA GLN A 234 4.24 18.32 5.33
C GLN A 234 5.21 17.47 4.50
N LEU A 235 4.69 16.63 3.58
CA LEU A 235 5.53 15.80 2.72
C LEU A 235 6.33 16.63 1.71
N ALA A 236 5.77 17.71 1.16
CA ALA A 236 6.48 18.63 0.27
C ALA A 236 7.66 19.30 1.00
N ASN A 237 7.44 19.75 2.24
CA ASN A 237 8.50 20.28 3.08
C ASN A 237 9.60 19.24 3.34
N ALA A 238 9.23 18.00 3.71
CA ALA A 238 10.19 16.92 3.92
C ALA A 238 10.96 16.54 2.64
N GLN A 239 10.33 16.63 1.46
CA GLN A 239 11.03 16.46 0.19
C GLN A 239 12.06 17.56 -0.07
N LEU A 240 11.79 18.80 0.34
CA LEU A 240 12.78 19.89 0.25
C LEU A 240 13.99 19.64 1.15
N TRP A 241 13.84 18.99 2.30
CA TRP A 241 14.99 18.63 3.17
C TRP A 241 16.04 17.79 2.43
N ARG A 242 15.62 16.97 1.45
CA ARG A 242 16.57 16.19 0.61
C ARG A 242 17.57 17.07 -0.13
N THR A 243 17.23 18.33 -0.39
CA THR A 243 18.13 19.30 -1.04
C THR A 243 19.17 19.89 -0.09
N ALA A 244 18.95 19.76 1.21
CA ALA A 244 19.75 20.35 2.28
C ALA A 244 20.45 19.30 3.17
N VAL A 245 20.41 18.01 2.85
CA VAL A 245 21.01 16.91 3.67
C VAL A 245 22.46 17.16 4.02
N THR A 246 23.25 17.76 3.13
CA THR A 246 24.69 18.03 3.35
C THR A 246 24.99 19.40 3.96
N THR A 247 24.01 20.29 4.02
CA THR A 247 24.20 21.69 4.44
C THR A 247 23.40 22.06 5.68
N ALA A 248 22.45 21.20 6.09
CA ALA A 248 21.64 21.44 7.27
C ALA A 248 22.52 21.46 8.54
N ASP A 249 22.35 22.47 9.37
CA ASP A 249 22.95 22.58 10.67
C ASP A 249 22.14 21.83 11.77
N ILE A 250 22.67 21.75 12.98
CA ILE A 250 22.05 21.04 14.09
C ILE A 250 20.65 21.61 14.41
N ARG A 251 20.48 22.93 14.38
CA ARG A 251 19.18 23.57 14.68
C ARG A 251 18.11 23.20 13.64
N GLN A 252 18.53 23.10 12.39
CA GLN A 252 17.64 22.65 11.33
C GLN A 252 17.25 21.18 11.51
N LEU A 253 18.19 20.31 11.91
CA LEU A 253 17.92 18.91 12.20
C LEU A 253 16.95 18.74 13.37
N ASP A 254 17.09 19.51 14.43
CA ASP A 254 16.17 19.51 15.56
C ASP A 254 14.76 19.97 15.11
N SER A 255 14.67 21.03 14.31
CA SER A 255 13.41 21.49 13.72
C SER A 255 12.75 20.42 12.83
N TRP A 256 13.54 19.66 12.04
CA TRP A 256 13.00 18.55 11.24
C TRP A 256 12.47 17.42 12.13
N ALA A 257 13.19 17.08 13.21
CA ALA A 257 12.75 16.07 14.16
C ALA A 257 11.40 16.45 14.79
N GLU A 258 11.24 17.68 15.26
CA GLU A 258 9.98 18.21 15.79
C GLU A 258 8.86 18.17 14.73
N ALA A 259 9.14 18.58 13.51
CA ALA A 259 8.17 18.58 12.42
C ALA A 259 7.70 17.14 12.10
N ILE A 260 8.58 16.13 12.18
CA ILE A 260 8.23 14.72 11.97
C ILE A 260 7.26 14.23 13.06
N GLU A 261 7.46 14.60 14.33
CA GLU A 261 6.58 14.16 15.40
C GLU A 261 5.16 14.75 15.28
N LEU A 262 4.99 15.85 14.56
CA LEU A 262 3.70 16.48 14.24
C LEU A 262 3.02 15.84 13.00
N MET A 263 3.71 14.96 12.27
CA MET A 263 3.13 14.26 11.11
C MET A 263 2.27 13.06 11.57
N PRO A 264 1.24 12.68 10.78
CA PRO A 264 0.61 11.38 10.93
C PRO A 264 1.65 10.27 10.90
N GLU A 265 1.51 9.26 11.76
CA GLU A 265 2.52 8.19 11.92
C GLU A 265 2.87 7.52 10.59
N GLY A 266 1.88 7.17 9.77
CA GLY A 266 2.10 6.52 8.47
C GLY A 266 2.93 7.33 7.46
N LEU A 267 3.11 8.66 7.67
CA LEU A 267 3.85 9.53 6.75
C LEU A 267 5.31 9.78 7.17
N ARG A 268 5.74 9.27 8.32
CA ARG A 268 7.05 9.60 8.91
C ARG A 268 8.22 8.84 8.30
N ALA A 269 7.99 7.75 7.58
CA ALA A 269 9.06 6.87 7.08
C ALA A 269 10.13 7.61 6.26
N GLY A 270 9.73 8.30 5.20
CA GLY A 270 10.64 9.04 4.34
C GLY A 270 11.30 10.22 5.03
N PRO A 271 10.56 11.09 5.73
CA PRO A 271 11.13 12.16 6.55
C PRO A 271 12.18 11.70 7.55
N LEU A 272 11.94 10.59 8.28
CA LEU A 272 12.92 9.98 9.20
C LEU A 272 14.18 9.51 8.47
N TYR A 273 14.03 8.93 7.28
CA TYR A 273 15.19 8.54 6.47
C TYR A 273 16.04 9.75 6.07
N VAL A 274 15.41 10.85 5.63
CA VAL A 274 16.10 12.09 5.27
C VAL A 274 16.79 12.70 6.50
N LEU A 275 16.11 12.77 7.64
CA LEU A 275 16.69 13.26 8.90
C LEU A 275 17.90 12.41 9.30
N GLY A 276 17.76 11.08 9.33
CA GLY A 276 18.86 10.20 9.72
C GLY A 276 20.08 10.30 8.80
N THR A 277 19.85 10.43 7.48
CA THR A 277 20.97 10.66 6.53
C THR A 277 21.64 12.02 6.73
N ALA A 278 20.90 13.07 7.06
CA ALA A 278 21.47 14.37 7.39
C ALA A 278 22.23 14.36 8.73
N GLN A 279 21.71 13.65 9.73
CA GLN A 279 22.40 13.43 11.00
C GLN A 279 23.74 12.70 10.80
N LEU A 280 23.81 11.68 9.91
CA LEU A 280 25.08 11.03 9.52
C LEU A 280 26.09 12.03 8.95
N LYS A 281 25.65 12.95 8.09
CA LYS A 281 26.52 14.00 7.52
C LYS A 281 27.04 14.96 8.59
N ASN A 282 26.27 15.19 9.64
CA ASN A 282 26.64 16.00 10.80
C ASN A 282 27.36 15.21 11.90
N LYS A 283 27.74 13.95 11.65
CA LYS A 283 28.45 13.07 12.61
C LYS A 283 27.68 12.82 13.91
N GLN A 284 26.35 12.95 13.87
CA GLN A 284 25.43 12.60 14.97
C GLN A 284 25.05 11.12 14.87
N TRP A 285 26.07 10.24 15.08
CA TRP A 285 25.98 8.83 14.71
C TRP A 285 24.84 8.08 15.40
N GLU A 286 24.69 8.26 16.72
CA GLU A 286 23.65 7.57 17.52
C GLU A 286 22.26 8.09 17.17
N SER A 287 22.08 9.40 17.05
CA SER A 287 20.80 9.99 16.64
C SER A 287 20.40 9.54 15.24
N ALA A 288 21.36 9.47 14.33
CA ALA A 288 21.17 8.97 12.98
C ALA A 288 20.72 7.51 12.99
N ALA A 289 21.41 6.66 13.76
CA ALA A 289 21.06 5.25 13.89
C ALA A 289 19.64 5.08 14.43
N LEU A 290 19.23 5.85 15.44
CA LEU A 290 17.87 5.81 15.98
C LEU A 290 16.82 6.23 14.95
N SER A 291 17.03 7.33 14.23
CA SER A 291 16.11 7.80 13.18
C SER A 291 15.94 6.76 12.07
N LEU A 292 17.04 6.16 11.61
CA LEU A 292 17.06 5.17 10.54
C LEU A 292 16.50 3.81 10.99
N LEU A 293 16.77 3.37 12.22
CA LEU A 293 16.21 2.15 12.78
C LEU A 293 14.69 2.26 12.96
N ARG A 294 14.16 3.44 13.30
CA ARG A 294 12.71 3.65 13.31
C ARG A 294 12.11 3.34 11.92
N VAL A 295 12.77 3.73 10.82
CA VAL A 295 12.33 3.38 9.46
C VAL A 295 12.38 1.88 9.25
N ALA A 296 13.50 1.24 9.55
CA ALA A 296 13.70 -0.20 9.31
C ALA A 296 12.78 -1.10 10.15
N ILE A 297 12.42 -0.68 11.35
CA ILE A 297 11.62 -1.48 12.30
C ILE A 297 10.11 -1.23 12.12
N VAL A 298 9.69 0.04 12.05
CA VAL A 298 8.28 0.43 12.07
C VAL A 298 7.67 0.40 10.66
N TYR A 299 8.43 0.83 9.64
CA TYR A 299 7.92 1.04 8.27
C TYR A 299 8.43 -0.02 7.29
N ARG A 300 8.49 -1.27 7.71
CA ARG A 300 8.99 -2.42 6.92
C ARG A 300 8.26 -2.66 5.59
N GLN A 301 7.10 -2.07 5.42
CA GLN A 301 6.28 -2.25 4.22
C GLN A 301 6.95 -1.62 2.99
N ASP A 302 7.62 -0.47 3.15
CA ASP A 302 8.52 0.09 2.13
C ASP A 302 9.89 -0.57 2.23
N ARG A 303 10.02 -1.73 1.61
CA ARG A 303 11.19 -2.59 1.75
C ARG A 303 12.48 -1.97 1.21
N SER A 304 12.39 -1.22 0.13
CA SER A 304 13.56 -0.54 -0.45
C SER A 304 14.07 0.55 0.50
N LEU A 305 13.17 1.33 1.07
CA LEU A 305 13.51 2.37 2.05
C LEU A 305 14.00 1.76 3.36
N ALA A 306 13.34 0.71 3.86
CA ALA A 306 13.71 0.04 5.11
C ALA A 306 15.10 -0.62 5.03
N ALA A 307 15.41 -1.30 3.93
CA ALA A 307 16.72 -1.91 3.72
C ALA A 307 17.83 -0.85 3.65
N GLN A 308 17.60 0.24 2.93
CA GLN A 308 18.58 1.32 2.86
C GLN A 308 18.75 2.02 4.21
N ALA A 309 17.66 2.22 4.97
CA ALA A 309 17.74 2.78 6.32
C ALA A 309 18.54 1.87 7.25
N LEU A 310 18.35 0.55 7.18
CA LEU A 310 19.10 -0.41 7.97
C LEU A 310 20.60 -0.39 7.63
N LEU A 311 20.92 -0.31 6.32
CA LEU A 311 22.30 -0.15 5.85
C LEU A 311 22.96 1.12 6.40
N GLU A 312 22.27 2.26 6.28
CA GLU A 312 22.83 3.54 6.76
C GLU A 312 22.92 3.59 8.30
N ALA A 313 21.98 2.96 9.02
CA ALA A 313 22.05 2.83 10.46
C ALA A 313 23.30 2.03 10.89
N ALA A 314 23.55 0.90 10.22
CA ALA A 314 24.75 0.10 10.47
C ALA A 314 26.03 0.90 10.22
N ARG A 315 26.10 1.67 9.12
CA ARG A 315 27.22 2.57 8.84
C ARG A 315 27.41 3.64 9.93
N GLY A 316 26.31 4.21 10.42
CA GLY A 316 26.36 5.17 11.51
C GLY A 316 26.97 4.58 12.78
N LEU A 317 26.53 3.39 13.18
CA LEU A 317 27.08 2.68 14.33
C LEU A 317 28.55 2.30 14.14
N GLU A 318 28.94 1.90 12.93
CA GLU A 318 30.34 1.64 12.61
C GLU A 318 31.20 2.90 12.78
N GLN A 319 30.75 4.05 12.32
CA GLN A 319 31.45 5.33 12.50
C GLN A 319 31.46 5.80 13.97
N ALA A 320 30.51 5.37 14.78
CA ALA A 320 30.50 5.56 16.23
C ALA A 320 31.42 4.61 16.97
N GLY A 321 32.13 3.72 16.27
CA GLY A 321 32.98 2.70 16.88
C GLY A 321 32.24 1.49 17.44
N GLN A 322 30.94 1.37 17.18
CA GLN A 322 30.09 0.27 17.65
C GLN A 322 30.03 -0.85 16.59
N SER A 323 31.22 -1.43 16.29
CA SER A 323 31.42 -2.40 15.22
C SER A 323 30.63 -3.70 15.43
N ALA A 324 30.40 -4.12 16.66
CA ALA A 324 29.62 -5.32 16.97
C ALA A 324 28.14 -5.15 16.62
N GLU A 325 27.56 -4.01 16.97
CA GLU A 325 26.17 -3.63 16.65
C GLU A 325 26.00 -3.44 15.15
N ALA A 326 26.92 -2.75 14.49
CA ALA A 326 26.94 -2.59 13.04
C ALA A 326 26.94 -3.95 12.32
N THR A 327 27.80 -4.88 12.78
CA THR A 327 27.85 -6.25 12.23
C THR A 327 26.51 -6.97 12.36
N ARG A 328 25.80 -6.84 13.48
CA ARG A 328 24.47 -7.43 13.66
C ARG A 328 23.46 -6.87 12.66
N LEU A 329 23.44 -5.54 12.47
CA LEU A 329 22.52 -4.89 11.52
C LEU A 329 22.83 -5.29 10.06
N TYR A 330 24.09 -5.41 9.66
CA TYR A 330 24.45 -5.93 8.34
C TYR A 330 23.94 -7.36 8.15
N HIS A 331 24.12 -8.25 9.13
CA HIS A 331 23.56 -9.60 9.05
C HIS A 331 22.02 -9.62 9.02
N GLU A 332 21.37 -8.74 9.78
CA GLU A 332 19.92 -8.59 9.72
C GLU A 332 19.47 -8.15 8.32
N LEU A 333 20.17 -7.20 7.69
CA LEU A 333 19.87 -6.77 6.33
C LEU A 333 19.96 -7.93 5.33
N LEU A 334 21.02 -8.74 5.40
CA LEU A 334 21.18 -9.91 4.52
C LEU A 334 20.08 -10.93 4.71
N ARG A 335 19.57 -11.10 5.92
CA ARG A 335 18.52 -12.07 6.25
C ARG A 335 17.14 -11.56 5.85
N GLU A 336 16.81 -10.30 6.20
CA GLU A 336 15.45 -9.75 6.04
C GLU A 336 15.17 -9.18 4.65
N TYR A 337 16.20 -8.71 3.93
CA TYR A 337 16.08 -7.98 2.67
C TYR A 337 16.94 -8.56 1.53
N PRO A 338 16.94 -9.90 1.29
CA PRO A 338 17.82 -10.52 0.30
C PRO A 338 17.53 -10.06 -1.14
N GLU A 339 16.32 -9.57 -1.42
CA GLU A 339 15.91 -9.03 -2.71
C GLU A 339 16.48 -7.64 -3.01
N GLN A 340 17.04 -6.93 -2.01
CA GLN A 340 17.58 -5.58 -2.17
C GLN A 340 19.08 -5.63 -2.54
N ALA A 341 19.35 -6.07 -3.78
CA ALA A 341 20.68 -6.46 -4.24
C ALA A 341 21.78 -5.43 -3.95
N ARG A 342 21.52 -4.11 -4.11
CA ARG A 342 22.49 -3.06 -3.84
C ARG A 342 22.85 -2.97 -2.35
N ALA A 343 21.85 -2.96 -1.48
CA ALA A 343 22.06 -2.88 -0.04
C ALA A 343 22.75 -4.15 0.47
N VAL A 344 22.38 -5.31 -0.07
CA VAL A 344 22.99 -6.62 0.22
C VAL A 344 24.47 -6.63 -0.15
N ALA A 345 24.83 -6.24 -1.38
CA ALA A 345 26.22 -6.20 -1.83
C ALA A 345 27.10 -5.28 -0.96
N GLU A 346 26.57 -4.11 -0.62
CA GLU A 346 27.26 -3.16 0.23
C GLU A 346 27.46 -3.70 1.65
N ALA A 347 26.42 -4.30 2.25
CA ALA A 347 26.52 -4.91 3.57
C ALA A 347 27.56 -6.05 3.61
N GLN A 348 27.64 -6.87 2.54
CA GLN A 348 28.65 -7.92 2.42
C GLN A 348 30.07 -7.33 2.37
N ASN A 349 30.29 -6.28 1.55
CA ASN A 349 31.57 -5.61 1.48
C ASN A 349 32.00 -5.04 2.84
N ARG A 350 31.07 -4.38 3.56
CA ARG A 350 31.38 -3.83 4.89
C ARG A 350 31.72 -4.92 5.92
N LEU A 351 31.00 -6.04 5.90
CA LEU A 351 31.31 -7.19 6.77
C LEU A 351 32.70 -7.78 6.50
N GLU A 352 33.12 -7.83 5.23
CA GLU A 352 34.48 -8.27 4.89
C GLU A 352 35.56 -7.30 5.38
N GLU A 353 35.33 -6.00 5.23
CA GLU A 353 36.27 -4.96 5.75
C GLU A 353 36.40 -5.03 7.27
N LEU A 354 35.30 -5.13 8.01
CA LEU A 354 35.30 -5.29 9.46
C LEU A 354 36.07 -6.53 9.93
N ARG A 355 35.92 -7.67 9.19
CA ARG A 355 36.68 -8.88 9.49
C ARG A 355 38.20 -8.72 9.28
N ARG A 356 38.63 -7.93 8.30
CA ARG A 356 40.04 -7.67 8.02
C ARG A 356 40.66 -6.73 9.07
N SER A 357 39.90 -5.74 9.55
CA SER A 357 40.36 -4.79 10.56
C SER A 357 40.51 -5.39 11.96
N HIS A 358 39.90 -6.55 12.23
CA HIS A 358 40.01 -7.27 13.51
C HIS A 358 41.05 -8.41 13.49
N ARG A 359 41.75 -8.63 12.35
CA ARG A 359 42.89 -9.54 12.25
C ARG A 359 44.22 -8.80 12.37
#